data_190eb785452495b5d6ec83d8ad6907a7
#
_entry.id   190eb785452495b5d6ec83d8ad6907a7
#
_cell.length_a   1.000
_cell.length_b   1.000
_cell.length_c   1.000
_cell.angle_alpha   90.00
_cell.angle_beta   90.00
_cell.angle_gamma   90.00
#
_symmetry.space_group_name_H-M   'P 1'
#
loop_
_entity.id
_entity.type
_entity.pdbx_description
1 polymer ?
#
loop_
_entity_poly.entity_id
_entity_poly.type
_entity_poly.pdbx_seq_one_letter_code
_entity_poly.pdbx_strand_id
1 'polypeptide(L)'
;MTDFEALSRAYDVYGIKNVMGRHAYHHALGTHRQELDEIWSAREDISWGNNQGFWVGRETLYAYYADAKEIQDEATLRLMAQADPSIEVKKENFQLGALLMHSLTTPLIEVAEDGQTAQGMWYSLGQVTNAGPDGKASGSWMHERYAVDFIKEDGQWKIWHFFVGTDLGGTAGEPYAERKPQPRPENAEPDPMMEIMAVLPKPTIPAALYHCKYGWHEWPHWPVPHATHTAELSYGPEQYM
;
A
#
# COMPACT_ATOMS: atom_id res chain seq x y z
N MET A 1 -4.58 30.24 -18.24
CA MET A 1 -5.53 29.12 -18.03
C MET A 1 -6.92 29.63 -18.29
N THR A 2 -7.63 29.07 -19.23
CA THR A 2 -9.05 29.38 -19.52
C THR A 2 -9.96 28.72 -18.51
N ASP A 3 -11.22 29.15 -18.41
CA ASP A 3 -12.21 28.50 -17.52
C ASP A 3 -12.40 27.03 -17.87
N PHE A 4 -12.29 26.68 -19.15
CA PHE A 4 -12.39 25.26 -19.60
C PHE A 4 -11.20 24.44 -19.13
N GLU A 5 -9.98 24.95 -19.24
CA GLU A 5 -8.77 24.27 -18.73
C GLU A 5 -8.82 24.09 -17.21
N ALA A 6 -9.29 25.11 -16.48
CA ALA A 6 -9.47 25.04 -15.04
C ALA A 6 -10.49 23.96 -14.64
N LEU A 7 -11.63 23.89 -15.36
CA LEU A 7 -12.65 22.87 -15.12
C LEU A 7 -12.13 21.47 -15.46
N SER A 8 -11.43 21.29 -16.58
CA SER A 8 -10.82 20.01 -16.96
C SER A 8 -9.86 19.53 -15.88
N ARG A 9 -9.01 20.40 -15.37
CA ARG A 9 -8.06 20.10 -14.30
C ARG A 9 -8.77 19.71 -12.99
N ALA A 10 -9.88 20.37 -12.66
CA ALA A 10 -10.69 20.00 -11.51
C ALA A 10 -11.31 18.59 -11.65
N TYR A 11 -11.76 18.23 -12.84
CA TYR A 11 -12.24 16.88 -13.14
C TYR A 11 -11.13 15.83 -12.99
N ASP A 12 -9.94 16.13 -13.47
CA ASP A 12 -8.77 15.24 -13.32
C ASP A 12 -8.44 15.00 -11.84
N VAL A 13 -8.38 16.06 -11.04
CA VAL A 13 -8.16 15.95 -9.58
C VAL A 13 -9.26 15.11 -8.91
N TYR A 14 -10.53 15.30 -9.32
CA TYR A 14 -11.64 14.50 -8.80
C TYR A 14 -11.52 13.03 -9.23
N GLY A 15 -11.14 12.77 -10.48
CA GLY A 15 -10.89 11.42 -11.00
C GLY A 15 -9.81 10.69 -10.20
N ILE A 16 -8.69 11.36 -9.93
CA ILE A 16 -7.58 10.81 -9.14
C ILE A 16 -8.03 10.52 -7.69
N LYS A 17 -8.79 11.42 -7.07
CA LYS A 17 -9.36 11.15 -5.73
C LYS A 17 -10.25 9.91 -5.71
N ASN A 18 -11.04 9.67 -6.76
CA ASN A 18 -11.88 8.49 -6.87
C ASN A 18 -11.05 7.21 -7.05
N VAL A 19 -9.95 7.26 -7.81
CA VAL A 19 -9.01 6.12 -7.93
C VAL A 19 -8.47 5.76 -6.54
N MET A 20 -8.01 6.74 -5.78
CA MET A 20 -7.50 6.49 -4.43
C MET A 20 -8.59 6.06 -3.45
N GLY A 21 -9.80 6.56 -3.60
CA GLY A 21 -10.96 6.07 -2.84
C GLY A 21 -11.23 4.58 -3.11
N ARG A 22 -11.21 4.16 -4.39
CA ARG A 22 -11.36 2.75 -4.77
C ARG A 22 -10.24 1.89 -4.21
N HIS A 23 -8.97 2.35 -4.30
CA HIS A 23 -7.83 1.69 -3.66
C HIS A 23 -8.10 1.39 -2.18
N ALA A 24 -8.51 2.40 -1.39
CA ALA A 24 -8.78 2.24 0.03
C ALA A 24 -9.87 1.19 0.32
N TYR A 25 -10.93 1.16 -0.51
CA TYR A 25 -12.00 0.16 -0.37
C TYR A 25 -11.58 -1.24 -0.80
N HIS A 26 -10.84 -1.39 -1.92
CA HIS A 26 -10.29 -2.69 -2.33
C HIS A 26 -9.36 -3.26 -1.26
N HIS A 27 -8.52 -2.39 -0.70
CA HIS A 27 -7.60 -2.78 0.37
C HIS A 27 -8.36 -3.27 1.62
N ALA A 28 -9.39 -2.53 2.05
CA ALA A 28 -10.22 -2.91 3.19
C ALA A 28 -11.02 -4.20 2.96
N LEU A 29 -11.40 -4.50 1.73
CA LEU A 29 -12.14 -5.70 1.34
C LEU A 29 -11.23 -6.89 0.99
N GLY A 30 -9.91 -6.70 0.92
CA GLY A 30 -8.97 -7.74 0.48
C GLY A 30 -9.08 -8.11 -0.99
N THR A 31 -9.69 -7.24 -1.83
CA THR A 31 -9.92 -7.50 -3.26
C THR A 31 -8.78 -6.96 -4.14
N HIS A 32 -7.54 -7.26 -3.74
CA HIS A 32 -6.33 -6.70 -4.37
C HIS A 32 -6.15 -7.09 -5.84
N ARG A 33 -6.59 -8.29 -6.23
CA ARG A 33 -6.57 -8.70 -7.65
C ARG A 33 -7.47 -7.82 -8.51
N GLN A 34 -8.70 -7.58 -8.04
CA GLN A 34 -9.63 -6.68 -8.73
C GLN A 34 -9.09 -5.25 -8.78
N GLU A 35 -8.45 -4.80 -7.72
CA GLU A 35 -7.79 -3.51 -7.69
C GLU A 35 -6.75 -3.37 -8.80
N LEU A 36 -5.85 -4.36 -8.94
CA LEU A 36 -4.84 -4.39 -10.01
C LEU A 36 -5.47 -4.38 -11.41
N ASP A 37 -6.60 -5.05 -11.58
CA ASP A 37 -7.30 -5.10 -12.86
C ASP A 37 -8.04 -3.79 -13.19
N GLU A 38 -8.64 -3.14 -12.18
CA GLU A 38 -9.54 -2.01 -12.39
C GLU A 38 -8.87 -0.65 -12.39
N ILE A 39 -7.95 -0.40 -11.47
CA ILE A 39 -7.42 0.95 -11.22
C ILE A 39 -5.91 1.11 -11.41
N TRP A 40 -5.18 0.04 -11.65
CA TRP A 40 -3.77 0.12 -11.98
C TRP A 40 -3.56 0.22 -13.50
N SER A 41 -2.46 0.85 -13.89
CA SER A 41 -2.02 0.96 -15.28
C SER A 41 -1.77 -0.41 -15.90
N ALA A 42 -2.04 -0.53 -17.20
CA ALA A 42 -1.73 -1.73 -17.97
C ALA A 42 -0.24 -1.86 -18.33
N ARG A 43 0.57 -0.89 -17.98
CA ARG A 43 2.01 -0.84 -18.27
C ARG A 43 2.77 -1.94 -17.53
N GLU A 44 3.91 -2.32 -18.10
CA GLU A 44 4.81 -3.32 -17.49
C GLU A 44 5.72 -2.72 -16.41
N ASP A 45 5.88 -1.39 -16.38
CA ASP A 45 6.74 -0.66 -15.45
C ASP A 45 6.00 -0.17 -14.18
N ILE A 46 4.79 -0.66 -13.94
CA ILE A 46 4.09 -0.36 -12.69
C ILE A 46 4.91 -0.81 -11.49
N SER A 47 4.83 -0.07 -10.40
CA SER A 47 5.54 -0.43 -9.18
C SER A 47 4.75 -0.15 -7.92
N TRP A 48 4.95 -1.00 -6.93
CA TRP A 48 4.53 -0.77 -5.56
C TRP A 48 5.73 -0.84 -4.64
N GLY A 49 5.86 0.14 -3.76
CA GLY A 49 6.97 0.25 -2.83
C GLY A 49 6.54 0.50 -1.40
N ASN A 50 7.36 0.10 -0.47
CA ASN A 50 7.24 0.44 0.95
C ASN A 50 8.62 0.63 1.58
N ASN A 51 8.68 0.75 2.89
CA ASN A 51 9.95 0.94 3.62
C ASN A 51 10.95 -0.22 3.49
N GLN A 52 10.58 -1.32 2.85
CA GLN A 52 11.49 -2.44 2.57
C GLN A 52 12.06 -2.37 1.14
N GLY A 53 11.44 -1.59 0.25
CA GLY A 53 11.83 -1.41 -1.14
C GLY A 53 10.66 -1.50 -2.11
N PHE A 54 10.97 -1.79 -3.37
CA PHE A 54 10.00 -1.79 -4.46
C PHE A 54 9.82 -3.17 -5.07
N TRP A 55 8.57 -3.46 -5.45
CA TRP A 55 8.18 -4.55 -6.33
C TRP A 55 7.82 -3.93 -7.68
N VAL A 56 8.53 -4.29 -8.72
CA VAL A 56 8.44 -3.67 -10.04
C VAL A 56 7.96 -4.69 -11.06
N GLY A 57 7.06 -4.25 -11.91
CA GLY A 57 6.48 -5.05 -12.98
C GLY A 57 5.17 -5.72 -12.62
N ARG A 58 4.34 -5.87 -13.64
CA ARG A 58 2.97 -6.35 -13.48
C ARG A 58 2.91 -7.75 -12.87
N GLU A 59 3.71 -8.69 -13.37
CA GLU A 59 3.77 -10.05 -12.83
C GLU A 59 4.19 -10.07 -11.35
N THR A 60 5.19 -9.27 -11.00
CA THR A 60 5.69 -9.13 -9.63
C THR A 60 4.63 -8.56 -8.70
N LEU A 61 3.87 -7.57 -9.16
CA LEU A 61 2.79 -6.98 -8.37
C LEU A 61 1.65 -7.97 -8.14
N TYR A 62 1.25 -8.74 -9.14
CA TYR A 62 0.24 -9.78 -8.94
C TYR A 62 0.69 -10.81 -7.93
N ALA A 63 1.93 -11.29 -8.03
CA ALA A 63 2.49 -12.26 -7.10
C ALA A 63 2.54 -11.72 -5.66
N TYR A 64 2.99 -10.48 -5.48
CA TYR A 64 3.14 -9.86 -4.15
C TYR A 64 1.83 -9.34 -3.58
N TYR A 65 1.08 -8.55 -4.35
CA TYR A 65 -0.05 -7.78 -3.84
C TYR A 65 -1.37 -8.56 -3.86
N ALA A 66 -1.51 -9.55 -4.76
CA ALA A 66 -2.72 -10.36 -4.88
C ALA A 66 -2.51 -11.81 -4.41
N ASP A 67 -1.60 -12.56 -5.04
CA ASP A 67 -1.45 -14.00 -4.77
C ASP A 67 -0.96 -14.27 -3.35
N ALA A 68 0.03 -13.52 -2.89
CA ALA A 68 0.55 -13.64 -1.54
C ALA A 68 -0.50 -13.34 -0.47
N LYS A 69 -1.36 -12.34 -0.72
CA LYS A 69 -2.46 -12.01 0.19
C LYS A 69 -3.48 -13.15 0.26
N GLU A 70 -3.85 -13.75 -0.87
CA GLU A 70 -4.76 -14.91 -0.89
C GLU A 70 -4.16 -16.11 -0.14
N ILE A 71 -2.88 -16.39 -0.33
CA ILE A 71 -2.16 -17.46 0.40
C ILE A 71 -2.14 -17.19 1.91
N GLN A 72 -1.88 -15.96 2.29
CA GLN A 72 -1.87 -15.53 3.69
C GLN A 72 -3.25 -15.67 4.34
N ASP A 73 -4.30 -15.24 3.66
CA ASP A 73 -5.67 -15.31 4.15
C ASP A 73 -6.10 -16.78 4.34
N GLU A 74 -5.79 -17.65 3.39
CA GLU A 74 -6.08 -19.07 3.51
C GLU A 74 -5.31 -19.73 4.68
N ALA A 75 -4.02 -19.42 4.82
CA ALA A 75 -3.21 -19.94 5.91
C ALA A 75 -3.73 -19.49 7.28
N THR A 76 -4.09 -18.21 7.42
CA THR A 76 -4.70 -17.67 8.63
C THR A 76 -6.02 -18.36 8.96
N LEU A 77 -6.87 -18.54 7.95
CA LEU A 77 -8.17 -19.18 8.13
C LEU A 77 -8.04 -20.66 8.53
N ARG A 78 -7.06 -21.39 7.99
CA ARG A 78 -6.74 -22.76 8.41
C ARG A 78 -6.32 -22.84 9.86
N LEU A 79 -5.51 -21.90 10.34
CA LEU A 79 -5.11 -21.82 11.75
C LEU A 79 -6.31 -21.52 12.65
N MET A 80 -7.18 -20.60 12.26
CA MET A 80 -8.41 -20.30 13.00
C MET A 80 -9.35 -21.51 13.07
N ALA A 81 -9.50 -22.27 11.99
CA ALA A 81 -10.32 -23.47 11.92
C ALA A 81 -9.79 -24.61 12.82
N GLN A 82 -8.49 -24.64 13.12
CA GLN A 82 -7.93 -25.57 14.12
C GLN A 82 -8.37 -25.21 15.54
N ALA A 83 -8.51 -23.91 15.86
CA ALA A 83 -8.98 -23.43 17.15
C ALA A 83 -10.52 -23.49 17.27
N ASP A 84 -11.22 -23.24 16.17
CA ASP A 84 -12.68 -23.32 16.08
C ASP A 84 -13.12 -24.11 14.84
N PRO A 85 -13.45 -25.41 14.98
CA PRO A 85 -13.88 -26.27 13.85
C PRO A 85 -15.18 -25.84 13.15
N SER A 86 -15.91 -24.87 13.67
CA SER A 86 -17.09 -24.32 13.00
C SER A 86 -16.72 -23.35 11.84
N ILE A 87 -15.45 -22.94 11.76
CA ILE A 87 -14.96 -22.06 10.71
C ILE A 87 -14.65 -22.89 9.46
N GLU A 88 -15.35 -22.60 8.38
CA GLU A 88 -15.11 -23.23 7.08
C GLU A 88 -13.96 -22.53 6.34
N VAL A 89 -12.96 -23.31 5.91
CA VAL A 89 -11.85 -22.81 5.07
C VAL A 89 -12.31 -22.72 3.63
N LYS A 90 -12.80 -21.53 3.26
CA LYS A 90 -13.26 -21.21 1.91
C LYS A 90 -13.00 -19.73 1.59
N LYS A 91 -12.90 -19.41 0.31
CA LYS A 91 -12.51 -18.06 -0.18
C LYS A 91 -13.42 -16.94 0.34
N GLU A 92 -14.71 -17.21 0.51
CA GLU A 92 -15.68 -16.24 1.04
C GLU A 92 -15.41 -15.83 2.49
N ASN A 93 -14.59 -16.61 3.20
CA ASN A 93 -14.23 -16.38 4.59
C ASN A 93 -12.81 -15.79 4.76
N PHE A 94 -12.08 -15.50 3.69
CA PHE A 94 -10.68 -15.05 3.77
C PHE A 94 -10.46 -13.76 4.59
N GLN A 95 -11.46 -12.90 4.70
CA GLN A 95 -11.38 -11.70 5.52
C GLN A 95 -11.94 -11.87 6.94
N LEU A 96 -12.25 -13.11 7.36
CA LEU A 96 -12.77 -13.37 8.69
C LEU A 96 -11.71 -12.95 9.75
N GLY A 97 -12.13 -12.10 10.69
CA GLY A 97 -11.26 -11.58 11.74
C GLY A 97 -10.22 -10.54 11.29
N ALA A 98 -10.19 -10.17 10.01
CA ALA A 98 -9.34 -9.13 9.48
C ALA A 98 -10.06 -7.77 9.43
N LEU A 99 -9.31 -6.72 9.69
CA LEU A 99 -9.68 -5.34 9.42
C LEU A 99 -8.46 -4.64 8.84
N LEU A 100 -8.57 -4.16 7.60
CA LEU A 100 -7.52 -3.40 6.92
C LEU A 100 -8.10 -2.04 6.54
N MET A 101 -8.10 -1.10 7.47
CA MET A 101 -8.68 0.22 7.25
C MET A 101 -7.58 1.26 7.14
N HIS A 102 -7.51 1.92 5.98
CA HIS A 102 -6.59 3.01 5.70
C HIS A 102 -7.39 4.26 5.33
N SER A 103 -7.36 5.26 6.21
CA SER A 103 -8.09 6.51 6.02
C SER A 103 -7.20 7.53 5.35
N LEU A 104 -7.44 7.80 4.06
CA LEU A 104 -6.69 8.77 3.27
C LEU A 104 -7.13 10.19 3.60
N THR A 105 -6.19 11.00 4.04
CA THR A 105 -6.43 12.39 4.44
C THR A 105 -5.45 13.34 3.77
N THR A 106 -5.74 14.64 3.79
CA THR A 106 -4.84 15.70 3.35
C THR A 106 -4.29 15.47 1.92
N PRO A 107 -5.16 15.29 0.92
CA PRO A 107 -4.70 15.08 -0.44
C PRO A 107 -3.98 16.32 -0.99
N LEU A 108 -2.80 16.12 -1.55
CA LEU A 108 -2.09 17.09 -2.37
C LEU A 108 -1.89 16.45 -3.75
N ILE A 109 -2.48 17.02 -4.79
CA ILE A 109 -2.50 16.44 -6.13
C ILE A 109 -2.07 17.52 -7.15
N GLU A 110 -1.08 17.18 -7.96
CA GLU A 110 -0.62 17.98 -9.09
C GLU A 110 -0.79 17.19 -10.39
N VAL A 111 -1.62 17.71 -11.27
CA VAL A 111 -1.77 17.20 -12.62
C VAL A 111 -0.73 17.90 -13.50
N ALA A 112 0.05 17.18 -14.28
CA ALA A 112 1.02 17.72 -15.22
C ALA A 112 0.35 18.67 -16.23
N GLU A 113 1.10 19.59 -16.81
CA GLU A 113 0.57 20.53 -17.81
C GLU A 113 0.04 19.81 -19.05
N ASP A 114 0.63 18.67 -19.41
CA ASP A 114 0.19 17.84 -20.53
C ASP A 114 -1.15 17.12 -20.28
N GLY A 115 -1.63 17.07 -19.04
CA GLY A 115 -2.87 16.42 -18.66
C GLY A 115 -2.85 14.88 -18.81
N GLN A 116 -1.68 14.26 -18.97
CA GLN A 116 -1.53 12.82 -19.16
C GLN A 116 -0.99 12.10 -17.93
N THR A 117 -0.25 12.82 -17.08
CA THR A 117 0.31 12.30 -15.85
C THR A 117 -0.05 13.19 -14.67
N ALA A 118 0.03 12.66 -13.48
CA ALA A 118 -0.20 13.40 -12.24
C ALA A 118 0.56 12.75 -11.09
N GLN A 119 0.79 13.54 -10.05
CA GLN A 119 1.32 13.09 -8.78
C GLN A 119 0.33 13.38 -7.67
N GLY A 120 0.27 12.50 -6.67
CA GLY A 120 -0.56 12.73 -5.51
C GLY A 120 0.07 12.21 -4.24
N MET A 121 -0.18 12.91 -3.13
CA MET A 121 0.26 12.49 -1.81
C MET A 121 -0.87 12.60 -0.80
N TRP A 122 -0.91 11.64 0.12
CA TRP A 122 -1.88 11.56 1.22
C TRP A 122 -1.20 11.16 2.51
N TYR A 123 -1.74 11.60 3.63
CA TYR A 123 -1.56 10.87 4.87
C TYR A 123 -2.57 9.74 4.95
N SER A 124 -2.12 8.59 5.42
CA SER A 124 -2.94 7.43 5.71
C SER A 124 -2.88 7.09 7.19
N LEU A 125 -4.04 7.06 7.82
CA LEU A 125 -4.21 6.51 9.17
C LEU A 125 -4.69 5.07 9.01
N GLY A 126 -3.78 4.12 9.27
CA GLY A 126 -4.06 2.70 9.18
C GLY A 126 -4.46 2.12 10.53
N GLN A 127 -5.50 1.32 10.53
CA GLN A 127 -5.90 0.44 11.62
C GLN A 127 -6.03 -0.97 11.07
N VAL A 128 -5.23 -1.88 11.60
CA VAL A 128 -5.18 -3.26 11.15
C VAL A 128 -5.51 -4.18 12.31
N THR A 129 -6.41 -5.11 12.07
CA THR A 129 -6.69 -6.20 13.00
C THR A 129 -6.49 -7.51 12.27
N ASN A 130 -5.75 -8.42 12.87
CA ASN A 130 -5.55 -9.77 12.37
C ASN A 130 -5.99 -10.76 13.44
N ALA A 131 -6.66 -11.82 13.00
CA ALA A 131 -6.92 -12.95 13.87
C ALA A 131 -5.66 -13.82 13.97
N GLY A 132 -5.29 -14.17 15.19
CA GLY A 132 -4.20 -15.10 15.45
C GLY A 132 -4.67 -16.55 15.42
N PRO A 133 -3.71 -17.51 15.42
CA PRO A 133 -4.02 -18.94 15.41
C PRO A 133 -4.79 -19.42 16.66
N ASP A 134 -4.77 -18.66 17.75
CA ASP A 134 -5.52 -18.93 18.98
C ASP A 134 -6.94 -18.31 18.95
N GLY A 135 -7.38 -17.80 17.81
CA GLY A 135 -8.68 -17.14 17.64
C GLY A 135 -8.77 -15.74 18.27
N LYS A 136 -7.66 -15.22 18.83
CA LYS A 136 -7.66 -13.87 19.39
C LYS A 136 -7.22 -12.86 18.34
N ALA A 137 -7.88 -11.71 18.35
CA ALA A 137 -7.51 -10.61 17.48
C ALA A 137 -6.35 -9.82 18.09
N SER A 138 -5.39 -9.46 17.23
CA SER A 138 -4.37 -8.46 17.53
C SER A 138 -4.61 -7.22 16.71
N GLY A 139 -4.56 -6.05 17.33
CA GLY A 139 -4.72 -4.76 16.66
C GLY A 139 -3.41 -4.02 16.55
N SER A 140 -3.18 -3.39 15.41
CA SER A 140 -2.09 -2.46 15.19
C SER A 140 -2.62 -1.18 14.54
N TRP A 141 -1.81 -0.15 14.62
CA TRP A 141 -2.08 1.14 13.97
C TRP A 141 -0.81 1.64 13.30
N MET A 142 -0.97 2.45 12.27
CA MET A 142 0.13 3.07 11.55
C MET A 142 -0.25 4.44 11.02
N HIS A 143 0.76 5.29 10.92
CA HIS A 143 0.73 6.54 10.18
C HIS A 143 1.63 6.41 8.98
N GLU A 144 1.08 6.63 7.82
CA GLU A 144 1.76 6.42 6.55
C GLU A 144 1.61 7.66 5.67
N ARG A 145 2.54 7.78 4.74
CA ARG A 145 2.42 8.67 3.58
C ARG A 145 2.30 7.82 2.33
N TYR A 146 1.26 8.10 1.57
CA TYR A 146 1.07 7.54 0.25
C TYR A 146 1.56 8.56 -0.77
N ALA A 147 2.46 8.16 -1.64
CA ALA A 147 2.95 8.95 -2.76
C ALA A 147 2.74 8.15 -4.05
N VAL A 148 1.99 8.72 -4.98
CA VAL A 148 1.45 7.98 -6.11
C VAL A 148 1.63 8.77 -7.40
N ASP A 149 2.25 8.13 -8.40
CA ASP A 149 2.22 8.60 -9.78
C ASP A 149 1.00 8.00 -10.48
N PHE A 150 0.32 8.84 -11.23
CA PHE A 150 -0.84 8.47 -12.03
C PHE A 150 -0.57 8.70 -13.50
N ILE A 151 -1.17 7.86 -14.34
CA ILE A 151 -1.16 8.01 -15.79
C ILE A 151 -2.60 7.92 -16.32
N LYS A 152 -2.89 8.64 -17.39
CA LYS A 152 -4.20 8.60 -18.05
C LYS A 152 -4.16 7.59 -19.21
N GLU A 153 -4.96 6.54 -19.10
CA GLU A 153 -5.14 5.51 -20.13
C GLU A 153 -6.61 5.50 -20.57
N ASP A 154 -6.86 5.60 -21.87
CA ASP A 154 -8.21 5.65 -22.45
C ASP A 154 -9.14 6.67 -21.75
N GLY A 155 -8.58 7.82 -21.38
CA GLY A 155 -9.29 8.88 -20.69
C GLY A 155 -9.57 8.64 -19.21
N GLN A 156 -9.06 7.57 -18.64
CA GLN A 156 -9.22 7.21 -17.23
C GLN A 156 -7.89 7.31 -16.48
N TRP A 157 -7.93 7.85 -15.28
CA TRP A 157 -6.77 7.85 -14.40
C TRP A 157 -6.51 6.46 -13.82
N LYS A 158 -5.24 6.05 -13.84
CA LYS A 158 -4.74 4.78 -13.34
C LYS A 158 -3.54 5.00 -12.43
N ILE A 159 -3.34 4.15 -11.43
CA ILE A 159 -2.14 4.11 -10.61
C ILE A 159 -1.00 3.56 -11.47
N TRP A 160 0.12 4.27 -11.49
CA TRP A 160 1.33 3.85 -12.21
C TRP A 160 2.41 3.40 -11.23
N HIS A 161 2.85 4.29 -10.34
CA HIS A 161 3.74 3.94 -9.25
C HIS A 161 3.09 4.30 -7.92
N PHE A 162 3.26 3.44 -6.93
CA PHE A 162 2.66 3.64 -5.62
C PHE A 162 3.71 3.37 -4.54
N PHE A 163 3.97 4.34 -3.69
CA PHE A 163 4.84 4.20 -2.53
C PHE A 163 4.07 4.44 -1.24
N VAL A 164 4.24 3.51 -0.28
CA VAL A 164 3.67 3.58 1.07
C VAL A 164 4.81 3.72 2.08
N GLY A 165 5.05 4.92 2.53
CA GLY A 165 6.03 5.18 3.58
C GLY A 165 5.39 5.12 4.96
N THR A 166 5.64 4.08 5.75
CA THR A 166 5.21 4.02 7.14
C THR A 166 6.15 4.85 8.00
N ASP A 167 5.67 5.95 8.51
CA ASP A 167 6.43 6.84 9.39
C ASP A 167 6.41 6.33 10.83
N LEU A 168 5.25 5.92 11.32
CA LEU A 168 5.01 5.46 12.69
C LEU A 168 4.06 4.27 12.67
N GLY A 169 4.20 3.37 13.64
CA GLY A 169 3.26 2.27 13.82
C GLY A 169 3.51 1.53 15.12
N GLY A 170 2.52 0.81 15.58
CA GLY A 170 2.61 0.07 16.83
C GLY A 170 1.43 -0.84 17.08
N THR A 171 1.58 -1.68 18.10
CA THR A 171 0.48 -2.50 18.62
C THR A 171 -0.51 -1.60 19.37
N ALA A 172 -1.80 -1.89 19.27
CA ALA A 172 -2.83 -1.16 20.00
C ALA A 172 -2.58 -1.27 21.51
N GLY A 173 -2.54 -0.13 22.20
CA GLY A 173 -2.27 -0.05 23.64
C GLY A 173 -0.81 0.14 24.02
N GLU A 174 0.13 0.07 23.08
CA GLU A 174 1.55 0.36 23.34
C GLU A 174 1.88 1.82 23.03
N PRO A 175 2.76 2.48 23.84
CA PRO A 175 3.19 3.84 23.57
C PRO A 175 4.06 3.90 22.32
N TYR A 176 3.71 4.77 21.37
CA TYR A 176 4.43 4.87 20.09
C TYR A 176 5.86 5.41 20.23
N ALA A 177 6.11 6.25 21.24
CA ALA A 177 7.38 6.96 21.41
C ALA A 177 8.46 6.14 22.17
N GLU A 178 8.07 5.07 22.85
CA GLU A 178 8.96 4.27 23.71
C GLU A 178 9.17 2.85 23.22
N ARG A 179 8.86 2.60 21.95
CA ARG A 179 8.91 1.25 21.37
C ARG A 179 10.34 0.69 21.44
N LYS A 180 10.53 -0.31 22.26
CA LYS A 180 11.77 -1.10 22.26
C LYS A 180 11.61 -2.25 21.27
N PRO A 181 12.63 -2.48 20.40
CA PRO A 181 12.64 -3.70 19.59
C PRO A 181 12.51 -4.90 20.53
N GLN A 182 11.47 -5.69 20.35
CA GLN A 182 11.37 -6.95 21.07
C GLN A 182 12.23 -7.98 20.35
N PRO A 183 13.29 -8.52 20.97
CA PRO A 183 14.04 -9.59 20.38
C PRO A 183 13.10 -10.81 20.24
N ARG A 184 13.12 -11.44 19.07
CA ARG A 184 12.42 -12.70 18.88
C ARG A 184 12.98 -13.72 19.89
N PRO A 185 12.14 -14.43 20.67
CA PRO A 185 12.63 -15.48 21.53
C PRO A 185 13.45 -16.51 20.75
N GLU A 186 14.58 -16.95 21.28
CA GLU A 186 15.46 -17.93 20.61
C GLU A 186 14.74 -19.24 20.25
N ASN A 187 13.68 -19.58 20.98
CA ASN A 187 12.88 -20.80 20.77
C ASN A 187 11.49 -20.47 20.22
N ALA A 188 11.30 -19.33 19.52
CA ALA A 188 10.02 -19.04 18.86
C ALA A 188 9.75 -20.10 17.80
N GLU A 189 8.55 -20.72 17.86
CA GLU A 189 8.04 -21.57 16.79
C GLU A 189 8.18 -20.86 15.43
N PRO A 190 8.46 -21.59 14.35
CA PRO A 190 8.50 -21.01 13.01
C PRO A 190 7.21 -20.24 12.76
N ASP A 191 7.34 -18.97 12.38
CA ASP A 191 6.20 -18.16 12.02
C ASP A 191 5.74 -18.58 10.61
N PRO A 192 4.52 -19.13 10.45
CA PRO A 192 4.02 -19.52 9.12
C PRO A 192 4.06 -18.37 8.11
N MET A 193 3.97 -17.13 8.58
CA MET A 193 4.10 -15.94 7.76
C MET A 193 5.52 -15.81 7.16
N MET A 194 6.56 -16.20 7.90
CA MET A 194 7.93 -16.17 7.38
C MET A 194 8.15 -17.16 6.24
N GLU A 195 7.45 -18.29 6.24
CA GLU A 195 7.49 -19.25 5.13
C GLU A 195 6.83 -18.68 3.88
N ILE A 196 5.66 -18.03 4.04
CA ILE A 196 4.97 -17.33 2.96
C ILE A 196 5.86 -16.21 2.42
N MET A 197 6.41 -15.37 3.31
CA MET A 197 7.30 -14.27 2.91
C MET A 197 8.59 -14.74 2.22
N ALA A 198 9.06 -15.95 2.51
CA ALA A 198 10.27 -16.49 1.91
C ALA A 198 10.12 -16.84 0.41
N VAL A 199 8.88 -17.13 -0.03
CA VAL A 199 8.59 -17.45 -1.44
C VAL A 199 8.16 -16.22 -2.26
N LEU A 200 7.95 -15.07 -1.61
CA LEU A 200 7.58 -13.85 -2.30
C LEU A 200 8.79 -13.23 -3.03
N PRO A 201 8.53 -12.52 -4.14
CA PRO A 201 9.56 -11.70 -4.77
C PRO A 201 10.11 -10.69 -3.76
N LYS A 202 11.44 -10.59 -3.69
CA LYS A 202 12.09 -9.61 -2.82
C LYS A 202 12.02 -8.22 -3.46
N PRO A 203 11.94 -7.16 -2.64
CA PRO A 203 12.04 -5.79 -3.15
C PRO A 203 13.33 -5.59 -3.94
N THR A 204 13.24 -4.89 -5.05
CA THR A 204 14.41 -4.61 -5.90
C THR A 204 15.33 -3.57 -5.29
N ILE A 205 14.76 -2.62 -4.52
CA ILE A 205 15.51 -1.52 -3.92
C ILE A 205 15.07 -1.37 -2.45
N PRO A 206 15.98 -1.52 -1.49
CA PRO A 206 15.66 -1.32 -0.09
C PRO A 206 15.51 0.17 0.24
N ALA A 207 14.46 0.54 0.95
CA ALA A 207 14.25 1.88 1.47
C ALA A 207 14.54 1.96 2.98
N ALA A 208 14.94 3.13 3.45
CA ALA A 208 15.21 3.37 4.87
C ALA A 208 13.93 3.70 5.63
N LEU A 209 13.79 3.12 6.82
CA LEU A 209 12.74 3.48 7.76
C LEU A 209 13.05 4.82 8.44
N TYR A 210 12.00 5.58 8.79
CA TYR A 210 12.12 6.67 9.71
C TYR A 210 12.71 6.20 11.05
N HIS A 211 13.61 6.99 11.58
CA HIS A 211 14.17 6.78 12.91
C HIS A 211 14.33 8.12 13.63
N CYS A 212 14.00 8.17 14.91
CA CYS A 212 14.04 9.40 15.70
C CYS A 212 15.42 10.13 15.70
N LYS A 213 16.49 9.42 15.36
CA LYS A 213 17.84 10.01 15.21
C LYS A 213 18.10 10.70 13.88
N TYR A 214 17.28 10.44 12.88
CA TYR A 214 17.48 10.96 11.52
C TYR A 214 16.47 12.05 11.15
N GLY A 215 15.51 12.32 12.01
CA GLY A 215 14.44 13.25 11.74
C GLY A 215 13.42 12.68 10.74
N TRP A 216 12.58 13.56 10.25
CA TRP A 216 11.60 13.25 9.23
C TRP A 216 12.24 13.43 7.86
N HIS A 217 12.17 12.41 7.00
CA HIS A 217 12.77 12.45 5.68
C HIS A 217 11.89 13.24 4.70
N GLU A 218 12.53 14.02 3.85
CA GLU A 218 11.82 14.74 2.77
C GLU A 218 11.29 13.80 1.70
N TRP A 219 11.90 12.64 1.53
CA TRP A 219 11.44 11.66 0.56
C TRP A 219 10.34 10.76 1.15
N PRO A 220 9.25 10.45 0.41
CA PRO A 220 8.94 11.05 -0.90
C PRO A 220 8.66 12.54 -0.78
N HIS A 221 9.17 13.32 -1.72
CA HIS A 221 8.88 14.76 -1.79
C HIS A 221 7.41 14.98 -2.16
N TRP A 222 6.83 16.12 -1.76
CA TRP A 222 5.46 16.42 -2.14
C TRP A 222 5.35 16.81 -3.60
N PRO A 223 4.18 16.58 -4.23
CA PRO A 223 3.93 16.98 -5.62
C PRO A 223 4.17 18.47 -5.84
N VAL A 224 4.82 18.78 -6.95
CA VAL A 224 5.06 20.16 -7.41
C VAL A 224 4.53 20.36 -8.82
N PRO A 225 4.15 21.60 -9.23
CA PRO A 225 3.77 21.88 -10.59
C PRO A 225 4.87 21.47 -11.58
N HIS A 226 4.49 20.71 -12.62
CA HIS A 226 5.44 20.17 -13.60
C HIS A 226 4.78 20.05 -14.99
N ALA A 227 5.61 20.08 -16.03
CA ALA A 227 5.13 20.04 -17.42
C ALA A 227 4.67 18.62 -17.82
N THR A 228 5.47 17.63 -17.49
CA THR A 228 5.23 16.20 -17.75
C THR A 228 5.98 15.36 -16.71
N HIS A 229 5.66 14.07 -16.64
CA HIS A 229 6.37 13.14 -15.76
C HIS A 229 7.86 13.03 -16.16
N THR A 230 8.74 13.00 -15.17
CA THR A 230 10.17 12.70 -15.33
C THR A 230 10.63 11.72 -14.25
N ALA A 231 11.75 11.02 -14.50
CA ALA A 231 12.31 10.07 -13.55
C ALA A 231 12.65 10.72 -12.19
N GLU A 232 13.09 11.98 -12.21
CA GLU A 232 13.44 12.73 -10.98
C GLU A 232 12.22 13.06 -10.12
N LEU A 233 11.03 13.12 -10.72
CA LEU A 233 9.78 13.38 -10.02
C LEU A 233 9.05 12.10 -9.62
N SER A 234 9.42 10.95 -10.22
CA SER A 234 8.73 9.68 -10.00
C SER A 234 8.73 9.25 -8.54
N TYR A 235 7.63 8.65 -8.11
CA TYR A 235 7.56 7.91 -6.85
C TYR A 235 7.87 6.42 -7.03
N GLY A 236 8.24 6.02 -8.25
CA GLY A 236 8.73 4.70 -8.58
C GLY A 236 10.19 4.47 -8.20
N PRO A 237 10.74 3.33 -8.59
CA PRO A 237 12.12 2.95 -8.29
C PRO A 237 13.18 3.77 -9.02
N GLU A 238 12.82 4.56 -10.03
CA GLU A 238 13.74 5.33 -10.88
C GLU A 238 14.62 6.30 -10.08
N GLN A 239 14.10 6.79 -8.95
CA GLN A 239 14.88 7.69 -8.07
C GLN A 239 16.07 7.00 -7.39
N TYR A 240 16.15 5.67 -7.44
CA TYR A 240 17.20 4.89 -6.80
C TYR A 240 18.16 4.25 -7.81
N MET A 241 17.86 4.35 -9.11
CA MET A 241 18.72 3.88 -10.20
C MET A 241 19.61 5.00 -10.72
#